data_1fafb00a9e13883ac71952c0261fdca3
#
_entry.id   1fafb00a9e13883ac71952c0261fdca3
#
_cell.length_a   1.000
_cell.length_b   1.000
_cell.length_c   1.000
_cell.angle_alpha   90.00
_cell.angle_beta   90.00
_cell.angle_gamma   90.00
#
_symmetry.space_group_name_H-M   'P 1'
#
loop_
_entity.id
_entity.type
_entity.pdbx_description
1 polymer ?
#
loop_
_entity_poly.entity_id
_entity_poly.type
_entity_poly.pdbx_seq_one_letter_code
_entity_poly.pdbx_strand_id
1 'polypeptide(L)'
;MKRALIGLLLLTASPALAQQQQNVPSIAFDSVPNPVKLPKNMYFGEVSGVALNSKGHIFVLSRGNTTGPAYAAAATQLLEFDAKGNFVGEMGKNLYAWSFGHTVKVDPQDNVWVTDKGSDMVIKFNPQGRVTMVFGRKPEASDHDAKPYEPVQKPRPQVDGRFRQPTDVTWDTAGNIFIGDGYVNSRVAKYDKDGNFVKAWGE
;
A
#
# COMPACT_ATOMS: atom_id res chain seq x y z
N MET A 1 -4.40 72.23 -35.43
CA MET A 1 -3.15 71.66 -34.76
C MET A 1 -3.60 70.52 -33.91
N LYS A 2 -3.41 69.27 -34.37
CA LYS A 2 -3.74 68.06 -33.61
C LYS A 2 -2.42 67.48 -33.01
N ARG A 3 -2.32 67.40 -31.70
CA ARG A 3 -1.18 66.78 -31.00
C ARG A 3 -1.49 65.32 -30.80
N ALA A 4 -0.67 64.43 -31.39
CA ALA A 4 -0.72 63.01 -31.16
C ALA A 4 0.13 62.69 -29.93
N LEU A 5 -0.45 62.07 -28.89
CA LEU A 5 0.27 61.47 -27.77
C LEU A 5 0.68 60.06 -28.17
N ILE A 6 1.98 59.83 -28.22
CA ILE A 6 2.57 58.47 -28.37
C ILE A 6 2.78 57.90 -26.96
N GLY A 7 1.98 56.93 -26.57
CA GLY A 7 2.14 56.19 -25.32
C GLY A 7 3.25 55.14 -25.48
N LEU A 8 4.32 55.26 -24.70
CA LEU A 8 5.41 54.28 -24.62
C LEU A 8 5.01 53.17 -23.67
N LEU A 9 4.70 51.97 -24.24
CA LEU A 9 4.45 50.76 -23.44
C LEU A 9 5.79 50.17 -23.00
N LEU A 10 6.14 50.31 -21.69
CA LEU A 10 7.26 49.61 -21.07
C LEU A 10 6.85 48.15 -20.77
N LEU A 11 7.29 47.22 -21.60
CA LEU A 11 7.27 45.79 -21.28
C LEU A 11 8.32 45.51 -20.19
N THR A 12 7.89 45.30 -18.95
CA THR A 12 8.73 44.74 -17.89
C THR A 12 8.83 43.21 -18.08
N ALA A 13 9.94 42.77 -18.64
CA ALA A 13 10.31 41.36 -18.64
C ALA A 13 10.62 40.93 -17.21
N SER A 14 9.74 40.14 -16.59
CA SER A 14 10.03 39.46 -15.33
C SER A 14 11.18 38.45 -15.56
N PRO A 15 12.27 38.46 -14.77
CA PRO A 15 13.29 37.45 -14.88
C PRO A 15 12.65 36.10 -14.50
N ALA A 16 12.58 35.18 -15.45
CA ALA A 16 12.28 33.79 -15.18
C ALA A 16 13.40 33.30 -14.23
N LEU A 17 13.04 33.03 -12.96
CA LEU A 17 13.93 32.33 -12.02
C LEU A 17 14.19 30.95 -12.62
N ALA A 18 15.33 30.81 -13.28
CA ALA A 18 15.84 29.52 -13.70
C ALA A 18 15.99 28.69 -12.44
N GLN A 19 15.14 27.67 -12.32
CA GLN A 19 15.20 26.70 -11.24
C GLN A 19 16.60 26.07 -11.31
N GLN A 20 17.45 26.38 -10.33
CA GLN A 20 18.79 25.77 -10.23
C GLN A 20 18.56 24.27 -10.17
N GLN A 21 19.03 23.56 -11.20
CA GLN A 21 19.02 22.12 -11.25
C GLN A 21 19.86 21.62 -10.07
N GLN A 22 19.19 21.15 -9.01
CA GLN A 22 19.88 20.54 -7.88
C GLN A 22 20.71 19.38 -8.43
N ASN A 23 21.99 19.39 -8.11
CA ASN A 23 22.92 18.32 -8.48
C ASN A 23 22.61 17.11 -7.59
N VAL A 24 21.55 16.38 -7.91
CA VAL A 24 21.15 15.18 -7.19
C VAL A 24 22.12 14.08 -7.57
N PRO A 25 22.79 13.42 -6.60
CA PRO A 25 23.68 12.32 -6.89
C PRO A 25 22.93 11.21 -7.64
N SER A 26 23.49 10.73 -8.74
CA SER A 26 22.94 9.57 -9.45
C SER A 26 23.22 8.30 -8.65
N ILE A 27 22.20 7.44 -8.51
CA ILE A 27 22.36 6.10 -7.95
C ILE A 27 22.62 5.16 -9.12
N ALA A 28 23.80 4.53 -9.13
CA ALA A 28 24.12 3.51 -10.14
C ALA A 28 23.27 2.25 -9.86
N PHE A 29 22.61 1.73 -10.88
CA PHE A 29 21.85 0.49 -10.80
C PHE A 29 21.91 -0.27 -12.13
N ASP A 30 21.79 -1.59 -12.03
CA ASP A 30 21.61 -2.47 -13.18
C ASP A 30 20.16 -2.91 -13.27
N SER A 31 19.57 -2.81 -14.46
CA SER A 31 18.22 -3.30 -14.69
C SER A 31 18.24 -4.79 -15.00
N VAL A 32 17.54 -5.58 -14.20
CA VAL A 32 17.36 -7.02 -14.45
C VAL A 32 15.98 -7.24 -15.05
N PRO A 33 15.87 -7.54 -16.36
CA PRO A 33 14.59 -7.82 -16.99
C PRO A 33 14.03 -9.17 -16.52
N ASN A 34 12.71 -9.23 -16.27
CA ASN A 34 11.98 -10.44 -15.88
C ASN A 34 12.63 -11.18 -14.70
N PRO A 35 12.78 -10.53 -13.52
CA PRO A 35 13.48 -11.11 -12.38
C PRO A 35 12.76 -12.32 -11.78
N VAL A 36 11.47 -12.52 -12.09
CA VAL A 36 10.66 -13.64 -11.60
C VAL A 36 9.97 -14.38 -12.73
N LYS A 37 9.79 -15.69 -12.55
CA LYS A 37 9.23 -16.62 -13.53
C LYS A 37 7.87 -17.10 -13.06
N LEU A 38 6.80 -16.61 -13.67
CA LEU A 38 5.45 -17.07 -13.40
C LEU A 38 5.19 -18.46 -14.02
N PRO A 39 4.35 -19.29 -13.37
CA PRO A 39 3.83 -20.51 -13.98
C PRO A 39 3.05 -20.21 -15.27
N LYS A 40 2.94 -21.22 -16.13
CA LYS A 40 2.13 -21.12 -17.36
C LYS A 40 0.69 -20.75 -16.99
N ASN A 41 0.11 -19.81 -17.73
CA ASN A 41 -1.24 -19.27 -17.54
C ASN A 41 -1.44 -18.45 -16.23
N MET A 42 -0.36 -18.05 -15.56
CA MET A 42 -0.42 -17.06 -14.48
C MET A 42 0.19 -15.76 -15.00
N TYR A 43 -0.45 -14.65 -14.69
CA TYR A 43 -0.01 -13.32 -15.10
C TYR A 43 -0.13 -12.38 -13.90
N PHE A 44 0.79 -11.44 -13.80
CA PHE A 44 0.58 -10.33 -12.89
C PHE A 44 -0.58 -9.48 -13.38
N GLY A 45 -1.45 -9.12 -12.46
CA GLY A 45 -2.31 -7.98 -12.65
C GLY A 45 -1.55 -6.71 -12.23
N GLU A 46 -2.25 -5.81 -11.59
CA GLU A 46 -1.64 -4.63 -10.98
C GLU A 46 -0.81 -5.07 -9.76
N VAL A 47 0.51 -4.90 -9.84
CA VAL A 47 1.42 -5.18 -8.72
C VAL A 47 1.47 -3.96 -7.81
N SER A 48 1.00 -4.11 -6.58
CA SER A 48 0.93 -3.02 -5.60
C SER A 48 2.09 -3.03 -4.59
N GLY A 49 2.86 -4.12 -4.51
CA GLY A 49 3.98 -4.20 -3.59
C GLY A 49 4.91 -5.37 -3.86
N VAL A 50 6.16 -5.19 -3.43
CA VAL A 50 7.22 -6.22 -3.44
C VAL A 50 7.98 -6.13 -2.12
N ALA A 51 8.32 -7.29 -1.55
CA ALA A 51 9.15 -7.38 -0.35
C ALA A 51 10.10 -8.58 -0.43
N LEU A 52 11.17 -8.56 0.37
CA LEU A 52 12.11 -9.67 0.46
C LEU A 52 12.24 -10.15 1.91
N ASN A 53 12.44 -11.46 2.08
CA ASN A 53 12.80 -12.01 3.37
C ASN A 53 14.34 -12.16 3.52
N SER A 54 14.78 -12.63 4.70
CA SER A 54 16.21 -12.82 4.99
C SER A 54 16.91 -13.84 4.09
N LYS A 55 16.15 -14.72 3.41
CA LYS A 55 16.65 -15.74 2.49
C LYS A 55 16.68 -15.26 1.04
N GLY A 56 16.30 -14.00 0.79
CA GLY A 56 16.21 -13.43 -0.54
C GLY A 56 14.98 -13.90 -1.34
N HIS A 57 14.00 -14.56 -0.72
CA HIS A 57 12.73 -14.84 -1.38
C HIS A 57 11.99 -13.53 -1.64
N ILE A 58 11.36 -13.47 -2.79
CA ILE A 58 10.64 -12.28 -3.28
C ILE A 58 9.15 -12.53 -3.12
N PHE A 59 8.48 -11.65 -2.38
CA PHE A 59 7.03 -11.64 -2.25
C PHE A 59 6.46 -10.55 -3.13
N VAL A 60 5.54 -10.91 -4.01
CA VAL A 60 4.87 -9.99 -4.94
C VAL A 60 3.38 -9.96 -4.61
N LEU A 61 2.89 -8.79 -4.25
CA LEU A 61 1.46 -8.57 -4.04
C LEU A 61 0.84 -8.09 -5.34
N SER A 62 0.03 -8.95 -5.96
CA SER A 62 -0.66 -8.69 -7.21
C SER A 62 -2.17 -8.64 -6.99
N ARG A 63 -2.84 -7.78 -7.73
CA ARG A 63 -4.32 -7.75 -7.76
C ARG A 63 -4.92 -8.76 -8.73
N GLY A 64 -4.12 -9.78 -9.11
CA GLY A 64 -4.55 -10.91 -9.91
C GLY A 64 -4.79 -10.61 -11.38
N ASN A 65 -5.28 -11.62 -12.09
CA ASN A 65 -5.53 -11.60 -13.54
C ASN A 65 -6.87 -10.92 -13.89
N THR A 66 -7.21 -9.81 -13.25
CA THR A 66 -8.46 -9.11 -13.53
C THR A 66 -8.27 -8.02 -14.56
N THR A 67 -9.20 -7.92 -15.49
CA THR A 67 -9.23 -6.86 -16.52
C THR A 67 -10.05 -5.65 -16.10
N GLY A 68 -10.54 -5.62 -14.88
CA GLY A 68 -11.37 -4.55 -14.33
C GLY A 68 -10.97 -4.18 -12.91
N PRO A 69 -11.66 -3.22 -12.30
CA PRO A 69 -11.39 -2.84 -10.92
C PRO A 69 -11.68 -4.02 -10.00
N ALA A 70 -10.60 -4.59 -9.44
CA ALA A 70 -10.68 -5.72 -8.51
C ALA A 70 -11.17 -5.32 -7.11
N TYR A 71 -11.70 -4.12 -6.96
CA TYR A 71 -12.15 -3.60 -5.68
C TYR A 71 -13.32 -4.44 -5.14
N ALA A 72 -13.20 -4.88 -3.90
CA ALA A 72 -14.14 -5.79 -3.24
C ALA A 72 -14.26 -7.19 -3.88
N ALA A 73 -13.47 -7.51 -4.91
CA ALA A 73 -13.34 -8.85 -5.44
C ALA A 73 -12.17 -9.58 -4.76
N ALA A 74 -12.24 -10.91 -4.61
CA ALA A 74 -11.16 -11.71 -4.02
C ALA A 74 -10.02 -11.95 -5.05
N ALA A 75 -9.46 -10.87 -5.58
CA ALA A 75 -8.48 -10.91 -6.65
C ALA A 75 -7.03 -10.74 -6.17
N THR A 76 -6.81 -10.32 -4.93
CA THR A 76 -5.47 -10.16 -4.37
C THR A 76 -4.76 -11.51 -4.29
N GLN A 77 -3.53 -11.56 -4.78
CA GLN A 77 -2.65 -12.71 -4.72
C GLN A 77 -1.32 -12.30 -4.09
N LEU A 78 -0.87 -13.06 -3.10
CA LEU A 78 0.46 -12.94 -2.53
C LEU A 78 1.33 -14.09 -3.05
N LEU A 79 2.18 -13.77 -4.02
CA LEU A 79 3.00 -14.75 -4.72
C LEU A 79 4.41 -14.75 -4.15
N GLU A 80 4.97 -15.93 -3.90
CA GLU A 80 6.33 -16.13 -3.42
C GLU A 80 7.22 -16.71 -4.51
N PHE A 81 8.42 -16.15 -4.65
CA PHE A 81 9.48 -16.63 -5.53
C PHE A 81 10.75 -16.83 -4.71
N ASP A 82 11.56 -17.82 -5.08
CA ASP A 82 12.88 -18.01 -4.48
C ASP A 82 13.86 -16.89 -4.89
N ALA A 83 15.06 -16.90 -4.30
CA ALA A 83 16.11 -15.92 -4.62
C ALA A 83 16.60 -15.96 -6.08
N LYS A 84 16.24 -16.99 -6.85
CA LYS A 84 16.54 -17.12 -8.30
C LYS A 84 15.34 -16.73 -9.15
N GLY A 85 14.26 -16.24 -8.53
CA GLY A 85 13.03 -15.84 -9.20
C GLY A 85 12.13 -16.99 -9.63
N ASN A 86 12.35 -18.23 -9.18
CA ASN A 86 11.45 -19.31 -9.49
C ASN A 86 10.23 -19.27 -8.57
N PHE A 87 9.05 -19.54 -9.12
CA PHE A 87 7.81 -19.55 -8.36
C PHE A 87 7.81 -20.65 -7.29
N VAL A 88 7.52 -20.28 -6.05
CA VAL A 88 7.42 -21.18 -4.90
C VAL A 88 5.96 -21.51 -4.62
N GLY A 89 5.10 -20.51 -4.58
CA GLY A 89 3.70 -20.71 -4.25
C GLY A 89 2.91 -19.41 -4.12
N GLU A 90 1.65 -19.57 -3.74
CA GLU A 90 0.73 -18.49 -3.42
C GLU A 90 0.34 -18.59 -1.95
N MET A 91 0.72 -17.58 -1.16
CA MET A 91 0.41 -17.51 0.26
C MET A 91 -0.99 -16.98 0.48
N GLY A 92 -1.76 -17.62 1.36
CA GLY A 92 -3.12 -17.20 1.66
C GLY A 92 -4.10 -17.34 0.48
N LYS A 93 -3.90 -18.31 -0.40
CA LYS A 93 -4.79 -18.56 -1.54
C LYS A 93 -6.25 -18.68 -1.10
N ASN A 94 -7.15 -17.97 -1.77
CA ASN A 94 -8.58 -17.92 -1.50
C ASN A 94 -8.94 -17.39 -0.09
N LEU A 95 -8.04 -16.65 0.55
CA LEU A 95 -8.35 -16.06 1.85
C LEU A 95 -9.50 -15.04 1.70
N TYR A 96 -10.51 -15.13 2.58
CA TYR A 96 -11.66 -14.23 2.59
C TYR A 96 -11.26 -12.74 2.75
N ALA A 97 -10.12 -12.49 3.41
CA ALA A 97 -9.58 -11.14 3.59
C ALA A 97 -9.13 -10.46 2.29
N TRP A 98 -8.91 -11.21 1.21
CA TRP A 98 -8.47 -10.62 -0.05
C TRP A 98 -9.56 -9.80 -0.72
N SER A 99 -9.24 -8.58 -1.09
CA SER A 99 -10.12 -7.67 -1.80
C SER A 99 -9.33 -6.71 -2.70
N PHE A 100 -8.52 -5.83 -2.12
CA PHE A 100 -7.70 -4.88 -2.85
C PHE A 100 -6.36 -4.68 -2.14
N GLY A 101 -5.40 -5.57 -2.38
CA GLY A 101 -4.07 -5.54 -1.77
C GLY A 101 -3.37 -4.21 -2.04
N HIS A 102 -2.82 -3.60 -0.99
CA HIS A 102 -2.17 -2.30 -1.06
C HIS A 102 -0.65 -2.38 -0.84
N THR A 103 -0.23 -3.06 0.21
CA THR A 103 1.18 -3.15 0.59
C THR A 103 1.53 -4.53 1.11
N VAL A 104 2.72 -5.02 0.79
CA VAL A 104 3.37 -6.19 1.39
C VAL A 104 4.67 -5.78 2.03
N LYS A 105 4.94 -6.28 3.26
CA LYS A 105 6.21 -6.11 3.97
C LYS A 105 6.63 -7.39 4.67
N VAL A 106 7.93 -7.51 4.94
CA VAL A 106 8.50 -8.61 5.70
C VAL A 106 9.16 -8.06 6.95
N ASP A 107 8.80 -8.60 8.12
CA ASP A 107 9.38 -8.17 9.38
C ASP A 107 10.75 -8.87 9.65
N PRO A 108 11.52 -8.43 10.66
CA PRO A 108 12.83 -9.03 10.98
C PRO A 108 12.80 -10.53 11.36
N GLN A 109 11.62 -11.09 11.61
CA GLN A 109 11.41 -12.51 11.89
C GLN A 109 10.90 -13.29 10.67
N ASP A 110 11.00 -12.69 9.47
CA ASP A 110 10.51 -13.23 8.20
C ASP A 110 8.98 -13.46 8.15
N ASN A 111 8.21 -12.82 9.02
CA ASN A 111 6.76 -12.82 8.84
C ASN A 111 6.37 -11.87 7.71
N VAL A 112 5.43 -12.31 6.90
CA VAL A 112 4.93 -11.51 5.78
C VAL A 112 3.64 -10.81 6.21
N TRP A 113 3.61 -9.50 6.02
CA TRP A 113 2.48 -8.66 6.36
C TRP A 113 1.85 -8.08 5.09
N VAL A 114 0.55 -8.16 5.01
CA VAL A 114 -0.20 -7.57 3.90
C VAL A 114 -1.23 -6.61 4.45
N THR A 115 -1.22 -5.41 3.91
CA THR A 115 -2.30 -4.44 4.10
C THR A 115 -3.24 -4.56 2.91
N ASP A 116 -4.49 -4.93 3.16
CA ASP A 116 -5.53 -4.99 2.15
C ASP A 116 -6.54 -3.86 2.37
N LYS A 117 -6.46 -2.87 1.50
CA LYS A 117 -7.27 -1.66 1.56
C LYS A 117 -8.75 -1.92 1.31
N GLY A 118 -9.06 -2.91 0.47
CA GLY A 118 -10.45 -3.20 0.09
C GLY A 118 -11.22 -3.95 1.16
N SER A 119 -10.53 -4.70 2.01
CA SER A 119 -11.13 -5.41 3.14
C SER A 119 -11.01 -4.68 4.48
N ASP A 120 -10.32 -3.54 4.50
CA ASP A 120 -10.01 -2.82 5.73
C ASP A 120 -9.17 -3.65 6.74
N MET A 121 -8.28 -4.51 6.23
CA MET A 121 -7.56 -5.49 7.06
C MET A 121 -6.04 -5.38 6.89
N VAL A 122 -5.32 -5.71 7.97
CA VAL A 122 -3.89 -6.01 7.94
C VAL A 122 -3.68 -7.43 8.44
N ILE A 123 -2.99 -8.25 7.64
CA ILE A 123 -2.85 -9.69 7.87
C ILE A 123 -1.37 -10.03 8.03
N LYS A 124 -1.01 -10.75 9.09
CA LYS A 124 0.31 -11.29 9.32
C LYS A 124 0.33 -12.79 9.04
N PHE A 125 1.26 -13.21 8.20
CA PHE A 125 1.59 -14.61 7.97
C PHE A 125 2.93 -14.92 8.62
N ASN A 126 3.06 -16.10 9.21
CA ASN A 126 4.38 -16.60 9.58
C ASN A 126 5.14 -17.12 8.34
N PRO A 127 6.45 -17.47 8.48
CA PRO A 127 7.24 -17.99 7.35
C PRO A 127 6.69 -19.28 6.71
N GLN A 128 5.77 -19.98 7.37
CA GLN A 128 5.10 -21.17 6.83
C GLN A 128 3.77 -20.85 6.14
N GLY A 129 3.46 -19.55 5.96
CA GLY A 129 2.25 -19.09 5.27
C GLY A 129 0.96 -19.19 6.10
N ARG A 130 1.03 -19.40 7.42
CA ARG A 130 -0.13 -19.42 8.32
C ARG A 130 -0.44 -18.00 8.80
N VAL A 131 -1.70 -17.61 8.77
CA VAL A 131 -2.16 -16.37 9.41
C VAL A 131 -1.98 -16.49 10.93
N THR A 132 -1.26 -15.54 11.51
CA THR A 132 -0.96 -15.51 12.96
C THR A 132 -1.52 -14.27 13.66
N MET A 133 -1.85 -13.22 12.90
CA MET A 133 -2.45 -12.00 13.44
C MET A 133 -3.28 -11.31 12.36
N VAL A 134 -4.37 -10.69 12.76
CA VAL A 134 -5.23 -9.92 11.88
C VAL A 134 -5.67 -8.66 12.62
N PHE A 135 -5.60 -7.53 11.95
CA PHE A 135 -6.18 -6.27 12.39
C PHE A 135 -7.31 -5.86 11.46
N GLY A 136 -8.36 -5.29 12.00
CA GLY A 136 -9.54 -4.90 11.25
C GLY A 136 -10.41 -6.08 10.85
N ARG A 137 -11.43 -5.79 10.09
CA ARG A 137 -12.31 -6.80 9.51
C ARG A 137 -12.98 -6.26 8.25
N LYS A 138 -13.28 -7.15 7.34
CA LYS A 138 -14.02 -6.83 6.13
C LYS A 138 -15.45 -6.37 6.51
N PRO A 139 -15.92 -5.24 5.97
CA PRO A 139 -17.32 -4.84 6.14
C PRO A 139 -18.27 -5.88 5.58
N GLU A 140 -19.31 -6.22 6.35
CA GLU A 140 -20.35 -7.16 5.97
C GLU A 140 -21.66 -6.43 5.68
N ALA A 141 -22.53 -7.02 4.86
CA ALA A 141 -23.82 -6.43 4.52
C ALA A 141 -24.73 -6.20 5.74
N SER A 142 -24.52 -6.97 6.80
CA SER A 142 -25.19 -6.80 8.10
C SER A 142 -24.66 -5.65 8.95
N ASP A 143 -23.51 -5.07 8.56
CA ASP A 143 -22.98 -3.94 9.28
C ASP A 143 -23.78 -2.68 8.99
N HIS A 144 -24.12 -1.93 10.02
CA HIS A 144 -24.92 -0.70 9.91
C HIS A 144 -24.32 0.34 8.95
N ASP A 145 -23.00 0.27 8.75
CA ASP A 145 -22.20 1.19 7.93
C ASP A 145 -21.62 0.54 6.67
N ALA A 146 -22.10 -0.63 6.28
CA ALA A 146 -21.61 -1.37 5.12
C ALA A 146 -22.05 -0.73 3.80
N LYS A 147 -21.56 0.46 3.56
CA LYS A 147 -21.69 1.15 2.28
C LYS A 147 -20.32 1.27 1.64
N PRO A 148 -19.84 0.23 0.96
CA PRO A 148 -18.45 0.13 0.52
C PRO A 148 -18.04 1.20 -0.50
N TYR A 149 -19.00 1.86 -1.13
CA TYR A 149 -18.74 2.79 -2.24
C TYR A 149 -19.19 4.23 -2.00
N GLU A 150 -19.75 4.54 -0.83
CA GLU A 150 -20.07 5.94 -0.54
C GLU A 150 -18.81 6.70 -0.12
N PRO A 151 -18.50 7.82 -0.82
CA PRO A 151 -17.46 8.71 -0.36
C PRO A 151 -17.77 9.17 1.06
N VAL A 152 -16.88 8.93 1.99
CA VAL A 152 -17.05 9.43 3.36
C VAL A 152 -16.79 10.93 3.33
N GLN A 153 -17.85 11.71 3.36
CA GLN A 153 -17.77 13.18 3.29
C GLN A 153 -17.33 13.83 4.61
N LYS A 154 -17.29 13.08 5.71
CA LYS A 154 -16.90 13.59 7.03
C LYS A 154 -16.05 12.58 7.77
N PRO A 155 -15.04 13.03 8.53
CA PRO A 155 -14.33 12.15 9.45
C PRO A 155 -15.33 11.43 10.36
N ARG A 156 -15.23 10.11 10.45
CA ARG A 156 -16.01 9.32 11.42
C ARG A 156 -15.23 9.21 12.72
N PRO A 157 -15.90 9.03 13.87
CA PRO A 157 -15.20 8.76 15.11
C PRO A 157 -14.20 7.61 14.93
N GLN A 158 -12.97 7.83 15.35
CA GLN A 158 -11.93 6.82 15.30
C GLN A 158 -12.22 5.75 16.35
N VAL A 159 -12.39 4.52 15.92
CA VAL A 159 -12.64 3.37 16.79
C VAL A 159 -11.46 2.42 16.67
N ASP A 160 -10.99 1.92 17.82
CA ASP A 160 -9.97 0.88 17.82
C ASP A 160 -10.41 -0.34 17.01
N GLY A 161 -9.45 -0.93 16.25
CA GLY A 161 -9.71 -2.09 15.38
C GLY A 161 -10.60 -1.82 14.17
N ARG A 162 -11.14 -0.62 14.00
CA ARG A 162 -11.87 -0.20 12.79
C ARG A 162 -10.98 0.61 11.88
N PHE A 163 -10.40 -0.04 10.89
CA PHE A 163 -9.70 0.64 9.81
C PHE A 163 -10.65 1.05 8.70
N ARG A 164 -10.21 2.04 7.93
CA ARG A 164 -10.90 2.52 6.72
C ARG A 164 -9.88 2.74 5.64
N GLN A 165 -9.67 1.73 4.81
CA GLN A 165 -8.70 1.71 3.73
C GLN A 165 -7.27 1.94 4.26
N PRO A 166 -6.75 1.03 5.11
CA PRO A 166 -5.38 1.12 5.60
C PRO A 166 -4.39 1.00 4.44
N THR A 167 -3.23 1.62 4.60
CA THR A 167 -2.25 1.77 3.51
C THR A 167 -0.95 1.05 3.76
N ASP A 168 -0.51 0.98 5.00
CA ASP A 168 0.82 0.48 5.32
C ASP A 168 0.91 -0.08 6.75
N VAL A 169 1.94 -0.87 7.01
CA VAL A 169 2.31 -1.40 8.33
C VAL A 169 3.82 -1.32 8.52
N THR A 170 4.26 -1.00 9.74
CA THR A 170 5.69 -1.01 10.11
C THR A 170 5.86 -1.32 11.59
N TRP A 171 7.12 -1.49 12.04
CA TRP A 171 7.46 -1.88 13.41
C TRP A 171 8.60 -1.04 13.95
N ASP A 172 8.64 -0.86 15.26
CA ASP A 172 9.83 -0.38 15.96
C ASP A 172 10.71 -1.56 16.45
N THR A 173 11.85 -1.24 17.04
CA THR A 173 12.80 -2.24 17.57
C THR A 173 12.26 -3.04 18.77
N ALA A 174 11.21 -2.54 19.43
CA ALA A 174 10.51 -3.23 20.51
C ALA A 174 9.41 -4.17 20.00
N GLY A 175 9.17 -4.16 18.66
CA GLY A 175 8.14 -4.97 18.01
C GLY A 175 6.75 -4.33 18.04
N ASN A 176 6.61 -3.08 18.50
CA ASN A 176 5.33 -2.39 18.40
C ASN A 176 4.98 -2.20 16.91
N ILE A 177 3.70 -2.33 16.61
CA ILE A 177 3.15 -2.32 15.27
C ILE A 177 2.49 -0.95 15.01
N PHE A 178 2.76 -0.35 13.86
CA PHE A 178 2.18 0.92 13.43
C PHE A 178 1.44 0.69 12.12
N ILE A 179 0.18 1.03 12.07
CA ILE A 179 -0.68 0.86 10.90
C ILE A 179 -1.10 2.24 10.41
N GLY A 180 -0.76 2.53 9.15
CA GLY A 180 -1.23 3.71 8.44
C GLY A 180 -2.67 3.51 7.98
N ASP A 181 -3.61 4.24 8.57
CA ASP A 181 -5.03 4.19 8.27
C ASP A 181 -5.43 5.53 7.64
N GLY A 182 -4.90 5.77 6.44
CA GLY A 182 -4.72 7.10 5.89
C GLY A 182 -5.83 7.61 4.98
N TYR A 183 -6.52 6.76 4.21
CA TYR A 183 -7.47 7.24 3.19
C TYR A 183 -8.70 7.94 3.78
N VAL A 184 -9.22 7.43 4.88
CA VAL A 184 -10.47 7.92 5.47
C VAL A 184 -10.27 8.39 6.92
N ASN A 185 -9.54 7.62 7.72
CA ASN A 185 -9.37 7.93 9.13
C ASN A 185 -8.21 8.91 9.40
N SER A 186 -7.35 9.17 8.42
CA SER A 186 -6.24 10.13 8.51
C SER A 186 -5.36 9.94 9.74
N ARG A 187 -5.10 8.68 10.13
CA ARG A 187 -4.38 8.35 11.37
C ARG A 187 -3.27 7.32 11.17
N VAL A 188 -2.39 7.26 12.16
CA VAL A 188 -1.52 6.10 12.42
C VAL A 188 -1.96 5.47 13.74
N ALA A 189 -2.27 4.18 13.73
CA ALA A 189 -2.62 3.42 14.92
C ALA A 189 -1.42 2.59 15.39
N LYS A 190 -1.11 2.69 16.69
CA LYS A 190 -0.05 1.90 17.34
C LYS A 190 -0.64 0.78 18.16
N TYR A 191 -0.08 -0.41 17.98
CA TYR A 191 -0.33 -1.62 18.76
C TYR A 191 0.97 -2.11 19.40
N ASP A 192 0.87 -2.83 20.49
CA ASP A 192 2.02 -3.57 21.02
C ASP A 192 2.31 -4.81 20.15
N LYS A 193 3.40 -5.52 20.49
CA LYS A 193 3.83 -6.74 19.76
C LYS A 193 2.80 -7.88 19.79
N ASP A 194 1.89 -7.87 20.74
CA ASP A 194 0.84 -8.87 20.95
C ASP A 194 -0.50 -8.46 20.30
N GLY A 195 -0.54 -7.28 19.66
CA GLY A 195 -1.71 -6.76 18.95
C GLY A 195 -2.68 -5.96 19.81
N ASN A 196 -2.32 -5.58 21.04
CA ASN A 196 -3.15 -4.74 21.88
C ASN A 196 -2.99 -3.27 21.47
N PHE A 197 -4.10 -2.56 21.36
CA PHE A 197 -4.10 -1.15 21.02
C PHE A 197 -3.40 -0.30 22.10
N VAL A 198 -2.52 0.60 21.65
CA VAL A 198 -1.80 1.52 22.52
C VAL A 198 -2.32 2.93 22.39
N LYS A 199 -2.34 3.46 21.17
CA LYS A 199 -2.86 4.80 20.83
C LYS A 199 -2.92 5.03 19.34
N ALA A 200 -3.55 6.13 18.94
CA ALA A 200 -3.51 6.61 17.55
C ALA A 200 -3.13 8.10 17.53
N TRP A 201 -2.64 8.54 16.37
CA TRP A 201 -2.35 9.95 16.04
C TRP A 201 -2.99 10.27 14.69
N GLY A 202 -3.35 11.50 14.48
CA GLY A 202 -4.02 12.03 13.31
C GLY A 202 -5.43 12.53 13.65
N GLU A 203 -6.08 13.20 12.69
CA GLU A 203 -7.41 13.82 12.83
C GLU A 203 -8.43 13.14 11.92
#